data_0cc80ea25f456174cc552134ede16f10
#
_entry.id   0cc80ea25f456174cc552134ede16f10
#
_cell.length_a   1.000
_cell.length_b   1.000
_cell.length_c   1.000
_cell.angle_alpha   90.00
_cell.angle_beta   90.00
_cell.angle_gamma   90.00
#
_symmetry.space_group_name_H-M   'P 1'
#
loop_
_entity.id
_entity.type
_entity.pdbx_description
1 polymer ?
#
loop_
_entity_poly.entity_id
_entity_poly.type
_entity_poly.pdbx_seq_one_letter_code
_entity_poly.pdbx_strand_id
1 'polypeptide(L)'
;MRVAALYDIHGNLPALEAVLADVDADAIVIGGDFAAGPWPAETIDRLRSLEGDVRFIRGNADRELVQEEPGLAPPEMMDFVRERLSPEHVAFLRSLPLTETIGRTLFCHATPRNDEEIFTRDSPDERWAAALAGVDADVVVCGHTHVQFDRRVGDVRLVNAGSVGMPYEERPGAYWALLGPDVELRRTDYDQGDVAATGWPEEWPSATPDEATELFERMSLERY
;
A
#
# COMPACT_ATOMS: atom_id res chain seq x y z
N MET A 1 -0.21 -20.21 10.00
CA MET A 1 0.13 -19.59 8.71
C MET A 1 0.56 -18.17 9.01
N ARG A 2 1.72 -17.76 8.48
CA ARG A 2 2.24 -16.40 8.58
C ARG A 2 2.01 -15.70 7.24
N VAL A 3 1.54 -14.46 7.24
CA VAL A 3 1.25 -13.67 6.04
C VAL A 3 2.01 -12.35 6.12
N ALA A 4 2.88 -12.07 5.16
CA ALA A 4 3.49 -10.75 5.01
C ALA A 4 2.57 -9.86 4.19
N ALA A 5 2.27 -8.66 4.69
CA ALA A 5 1.44 -7.66 4.04
C ALA A 5 2.30 -6.46 3.65
N LEU A 6 2.53 -6.30 2.36
CA LEU A 6 3.38 -5.27 1.75
C LEU A 6 2.49 -4.31 0.96
N TYR A 7 2.42 -3.07 1.41
CA TYR A 7 1.55 -2.03 0.87
C TYR A 7 2.38 -0.85 0.37
N ASP A 8 1.82 -0.11 -0.58
CA ASP A 8 2.33 1.21 -0.97
C ASP A 8 3.83 1.18 -1.30
N ILE A 9 4.21 0.27 -2.23
CA ILE A 9 5.61 0.07 -2.63
C ILE A 9 6.11 1.24 -3.49
N HIS A 10 5.19 1.88 -4.24
CA HIS A 10 5.46 3.07 -5.03
C HIS A 10 6.72 2.98 -5.89
N GLY A 11 6.86 1.88 -6.65
CA GLY A 11 7.99 1.69 -7.55
C GLY A 11 9.36 1.79 -6.87
N ASN A 12 9.42 1.63 -5.54
CA ASN A 12 10.67 1.66 -4.77
C ASN A 12 11.27 0.25 -4.72
N LEU A 13 11.92 -0.14 -5.82
CA LEU A 13 12.52 -1.45 -5.95
C LEU A 13 13.58 -1.76 -4.86
N PRO A 14 14.48 -0.83 -4.47
CA PRO A 14 15.41 -1.08 -3.38
C PRO A 14 14.74 -1.41 -2.04
N ALA A 15 13.67 -0.69 -1.69
CA ALA A 15 12.89 -0.97 -0.48
C ALA A 15 12.20 -2.34 -0.55
N LEU A 16 11.61 -2.66 -1.69
CA LEU A 16 10.98 -3.97 -1.93
C LEU A 16 11.98 -5.11 -1.77
N GLU A 17 13.17 -5.01 -2.38
CA GLU A 17 14.19 -6.06 -2.29
C GLU A 17 14.68 -6.28 -0.86
N ALA A 18 14.85 -5.20 -0.11
CA ALA A 18 15.24 -5.29 1.30
C ALA A 18 14.15 -5.99 2.14
N VAL A 19 12.88 -5.62 1.95
CA VAL A 19 11.76 -6.27 2.65
C VAL A 19 11.66 -7.74 2.27
N LEU A 20 11.76 -8.08 0.98
CA LEU A 20 11.71 -9.46 0.52
C LEU A 20 12.84 -10.33 1.09
N ALA A 21 14.01 -9.75 1.38
CA ALA A 21 15.10 -10.44 2.06
C ALA A 21 14.81 -10.72 3.55
N ASP A 22 13.96 -9.90 4.20
CA ASP A 22 13.56 -10.04 5.60
C ASP A 22 12.29 -10.88 5.79
N VAL A 23 11.50 -11.08 4.72
CA VAL A 23 10.23 -11.81 4.79
C VAL A 23 10.47 -13.30 5.02
N ASP A 24 9.89 -13.81 6.13
CA ASP A 24 9.76 -15.24 6.42
C ASP A 24 8.28 -15.51 6.70
N ALA A 25 7.53 -15.85 5.64
CA ALA A 25 6.07 -16.02 5.68
C ALA A 25 5.61 -17.15 4.74
N ASP A 26 4.45 -17.72 5.03
CA ASP A 26 3.82 -18.77 4.21
C ASP A 26 3.10 -18.18 2.98
N ALA A 27 2.69 -16.90 3.08
CA ALA A 27 2.05 -16.16 1.99
C ALA A 27 2.45 -14.68 2.02
N ILE A 28 2.37 -14.00 0.87
CA ILE A 28 2.60 -12.56 0.72
C ILE A 28 1.36 -11.93 0.10
N VAL A 29 0.88 -10.84 0.69
CA VAL A 29 -0.15 -9.98 0.10
C VAL A 29 0.47 -8.65 -0.31
N ILE A 30 0.35 -8.32 -1.59
CA ILE A 30 0.74 -7.03 -2.17
C ILE A 30 -0.50 -6.14 -2.18
N GLY A 31 -0.49 -5.14 -1.32
CA GLY A 31 -1.65 -4.38 -0.88
C GLY A 31 -2.01 -3.15 -1.73
N GLY A 32 -1.59 -3.10 -2.98
CA GLY A 32 -1.86 -1.97 -3.89
C GLY A 32 -0.78 -0.89 -3.86
N ASP A 33 -0.90 0.04 -4.81
CA ASP A 33 0.00 1.18 -5.03
C ASP A 33 1.47 0.75 -5.13
N PHE A 34 1.73 -0.26 -5.96
CA PHE A 34 3.08 -0.78 -6.11
C PHE A 34 3.84 -0.26 -7.33
N ALA A 35 3.15 0.29 -8.35
CA ALA A 35 3.78 0.72 -9.59
C ALA A 35 4.16 2.21 -9.64
N ALA A 36 3.43 3.08 -8.96
CA ALA A 36 3.57 4.54 -9.06
C ALA A 36 4.83 5.06 -8.37
N GLY A 37 5.99 5.03 -9.06
CA GLY A 37 7.26 5.46 -8.51
C GLY A 37 8.45 5.31 -9.47
N PRO A 38 9.70 5.39 -8.96
CA PRO A 38 10.92 5.51 -9.78
C PRO A 38 11.26 4.30 -10.66
N TRP A 39 10.92 3.07 -10.23
CA TRP A 39 11.20 1.82 -10.95
C TRP A 39 9.91 1.04 -11.20
N PRO A 40 8.95 1.56 -12.01
CA PRO A 40 7.61 0.98 -12.11
C PRO A 40 7.59 -0.40 -12.77
N ALA A 41 8.24 -0.55 -13.90
CA ALA A 41 8.26 -1.80 -14.65
C ALA A 41 9.04 -2.89 -13.89
N GLU A 42 10.21 -2.54 -13.39
CA GLU A 42 11.10 -3.43 -12.65
C GLU A 42 10.42 -3.92 -11.35
N THR A 43 9.68 -3.04 -10.68
CA THR A 43 8.90 -3.41 -9.47
C THR A 43 7.79 -4.40 -9.81
N ILE A 44 7.01 -4.16 -10.88
CA ILE A 44 5.98 -5.10 -11.34
C ILE A 44 6.59 -6.44 -11.72
N ASP A 45 7.68 -6.42 -12.51
CA ASP A 45 8.34 -7.66 -12.96
C ASP A 45 8.89 -8.45 -11.77
N ARG A 46 9.49 -7.76 -10.80
CA ARG A 46 9.98 -8.38 -9.56
C ARG A 46 8.88 -9.04 -8.76
N LEU A 47 7.76 -8.33 -8.55
CA LEU A 47 6.61 -8.86 -7.81
C LEU A 47 5.99 -10.07 -8.53
N ARG A 48 5.85 -10.02 -9.85
CA ARG A 48 5.32 -11.14 -10.65
C ARG A 48 6.25 -12.34 -10.74
N SER A 49 7.53 -12.16 -10.45
CA SER A 49 8.52 -13.25 -10.39
C SER A 49 8.55 -13.99 -9.05
N LEU A 50 7.81 -13.53 -8.04
CA LEU A 50 7.75 -14.19 -6.73
C LEU A 50 7.08 -15.56 -6.87
N GLU A 51 7.66 -16.55 -6.18
CA GLU A 51 7.11 -17.90 -6.11
C GLU A 51 6.30 -18.10 -4.81
N GLY A 52 5.41 -19.09 -4.79
CA GLY A 52 4.59 -19.43 -3.63
C GLY A 52 3.19 -18.80 -3.66
N ASP A 53 2.57 -18.63 -2.49
CA ASP A 53 1.23 -18.00 -2.34
C ASP A 53 1.40 -16.48 -2.28
N VAL A 54 1.41 -15.84 -3.46
CA VAL A 54 1.48 -14.38 -3.60
C VAL A 54 0.14 -13.87 -4.13
N ARG A 55 -0.49 -12.97 -3.39
CA ARG A 55 -1.78 -12.38 -3.74
C ARG A 55 -1.64 -10.89 -3.93
N PHE A 56 -2.41 -10.36 -4.85
CA PHE A 56 -2.37 -8.95 -5.23
C PHE A 56 -3.75 -8.34 -5.10
N ILE A 57 -3.81 -7.13 -4.58
CA ILE A 57 -4.96 -6.24 -4.66
C ILE A 57 -4.54 -4.94 -5.32
N ARG A 58 -5.48 -4.22 -5.92
CA ARG A 58 -5.18 -2.93 -6.54
C ARG A 58 -5.23 -1.81 -5.50
N GLY A 59 -4.37 -0.81 -5.66
CA GLY A 59 -4.51 0.49 -5.05
C GLY A 59 -5.14 1.52 -5.99
N ASN A 60 -5.39 2.73 -5.49
CA ASN A 60 -5.92 3.81 -6.30
C ASN A 60 -4.94 4.25 -7.39
N ALA A 61 -3.63 4.36 -7.08
CA ALA A 61 -2.65 4.74 -8.09
C ALA A 61 -2.51 3.68 -9.18
N ASP A 62 -2.60 2.38 -8.86
CA ASP A 62 -2.61 1.31 -9.85
C ASP A 62 -3.82 1.42 -10.79
N ARG A 63 -5.01 1.75 -10.26
CA ARG A 63 -6.23 1.99 -11.04
C ARG A 63 -6.10 3.26 -11.90
N GLU A 64 -5.63 4.36 -11.33
CA GLU A 64 -5.45 5.65 -12.00
C GLU A 64 -4.47 5.57 -13.18
N LEU A 65 -3.42 4.75 -13.05
CA LEU A 65 -2.47 4.48 -14.14
C LEU A 65 -3.13 3.88 -15.37
N VAL A 66 -4.07 2.95 -15.21
CA VAL A 66 -4.67 2.19 -16.32
C VAL A 66 -6.00 2.76 -16.82
N GLN A 67 -6.67 3.59 -16.02
CA GLN A 67 -7.90 4.28 -16.38
C GLN A 67 -7.66 5.71 -16.86
N GLU A 68 -6.42 6.20 -16.70
CA GLU A 68 -6.02 7.57 -17.06
C GLU A 68 -6.88 8.63 -16.34
N GLU A 69 -7.34 8.31 -15.13
CA GLU A 69 -8.14 9.20 -14.29
C GLU A 69 -7.24 10.17 -13.51
N PRO A 70 -7.69 11.40 -13.27
CA PRO A 70 -7.03 12.30 -12.33
C PRO A 70 -7.05 11.69 -10.92
N GLY A 71 -5.89 11.63 -10.28
CA GLY A 71 -5.73 11.06 -8.96
C GLY A 71 -5.12 12.01 -7.94
N LEU A 72 -4.51 11.44 -6.91
CA LEU A 72 -3.77 12.20 -5.89
C LEU A 72 -2.36 12.59 -6.36
N ALA A 73 -1.76 11.75 -7.21
CA ALA A 73 -0.42 11.99 -7.71
C ALA A 73 -0.41 13.07 -8.81
N PRO A 74 0.65 13.90 -8.87
CA PRO A 74 0.85 14.86 -9.95
C PRO A 74 0.84 14.19 -11.32
N PRO A 75 0.25 14.83 -12.36
CA PRO A 75 0.19 14.27 -13.71
C PRO A 75 1.55 13.84 -14.26
N GLU A 76 2.59 14.62 -14.01
CA GLU A 76 3.97 14.36 -14.49
C GLU A 76 4.53 13.04 -13.95
N MET A 77 4.19 12.70 -12.70
CA MET A 77 4.55 11.41 -12.09
C MET A 77 3.83 10.26 -12.77
N MET A 78 2.53 10.40 -13.00
CA MET A 78 1.73 9.38 -13.65
C MET A 78 2.13 9.15 -15.10
N ASP A 79 2.48 10.20 -15.82
CA ASP A 79 2.98 10.12 -17.20
C ASP A 79 4.35 9.43 -17.25
N PHE A 80 5.26 9.76 -16.32
CA PHE A 80 6.54 9.06 -16.18
C PHE A 80 6.37 7.55 -16.04
N VAL A 81 5.43 7.13 -15.20
CA VAL A 81 5.14 5.72 -14.97
C VAL A 81 4.52 5.08 -16.22
N ARG A 82 3.49 5.69 -16.81
CA ARG A 82 2.79 5.17 -18.00
C ARG A 82 3.73 4.93 -19.17
N GLU A 83 4.68 5.84 -19.41
CA GLU A 83 5.69 5.72 -20.47
C GLU A 83 6.61 4.50 -20.33
N ARG A 84 6.71 3.95 -19.11
CA ARG A 84 7.58 2.82 -18.77
C ARG A 84 6.85 1.48 -18.66
N LEU A 85 5.53 1.50 -18.66
CA LEU A 85 4.73 0.28 -18.57
C LEU A 85 4.51 -0.37 -19.94
N SER A 86 4.73 -1.68 -20.02
CA SER A 86 4.36 -2.47 -21.18
C SER A 86 2.84 -2.75 -21.21
N PRO A 87 2.30 -3.16 -22.37
CA PRO A 87 0.91 -3.60 -22.43
C PRO A 87 0.58 -4.76 -21.48
N GLU A 88 1.53 -5.64 -21.20
CA GLU A 88 1.39 -6.73 -20.24
C GLU A 88 1.30 -6.22 -18.79
N HIS A 89 2.05 -5.17 -18.45
CA HIS A 89 1.94 -4.51 -17.15
C HIS A 89 0.55 -3.88 -16.99
N VAL A 90 0.09 -3.14 -17.99
CA VAL A 90 -1.25 -2.52 -17.99
C VAL A 90 -2.35 -3.58 -17.87
N ALA A 91 -2.24 -4.69 -18.60
CA ALA A 91 -3.20 -5.80 -18.51
C ALA A 91 -3.20 -6.44 -17.11
N PHE A 92 -2.04 -6.61 -16.50
CA PHE A 92 -1.89 -7.10 -15.14
C PHE A 92 -2.58 -6.16 -14.13
N LEU A 93 -2.26 -4.86 -14.14
CA LEU A 93 -2.87 -3.87 -13.25
C LEU A 93 -4.40 -3.84 -13.37
N ARG A 94 -4.94 -3.95 -14.61
CA ARG A 94 -6.39 -4.02 -14.84
C ARG A 94 -7.07 -5.26 -14.27
N SER A 95 -6.33 -6.34 -14.07
CA SER A 95 -6.87 -7.61 -13.58
C SER A 95 -6.96 -7.70 -12.06
N LEU A 96 -6.39 -6.74 -11.33
CA LEU A 96 -6.26 -6.78 -9.88
C LEU A 96 -7.63 -6.66 -9.18
N PRO A 97 -7.91 -7.53 -8.20
CA PRO A 97 -9.12 -7.44 -7.38
C PRO A 97 -9.03 -6.26 -6.39
N LEU A 98 -10.18 -5.84 -5.89
CA LEU A 98 -10.27 -4.79 -4.85
C LEU A 98 -9.85 -5.30 -3.47
N THR A 99 -10.16 -6.56 -3.18
CA THR A 99 -9.89 -7.19 -1.88
C THR A 99 -9.43 -8.62 -2.04
N GLU A 100 -8.70 -9.12 -1.04
CA GLU A 100 -8.34 -10.53 -0.89
C GLU A 100 -8.66 -10.99 0.53
N THR A 101 -8.88 -12.30 0.72
CA THR A 101 -9.16 -12.86 2.04
C THR A 101 -8.33 -14.11 2.29
N ILE A 102 -7.67 -14.16 3.44
CA ILE A 102 -6.95 -15.33 3.92
C ILE A 102 -7.51 -15.71 5.31
N GLY A 103 -8.20 -16.83 5.39
CA GLY A 103 -8.89 -17.24 6.62
C GLY A 103 -9.94 -16.21 7.04
N ARG A 104 -9.74 -15.57 8.20
CA ARG A 104 -10.61 -14.51 8.72
C ARG A 104 -9.96 -13.12 8.67
N THR A 105 -8.95 -12.96 7.81
CA THR A 105 -8.31 -11.68 7.54
C THR A 105 -8.67 -11.21 6.14
N LEU A 106 -9.25 -10.00 6.05
CA LEU A 106 -9.53 -9.31 4.79
C LEU A 106 -8.42 -8.28 4.54
N PHE A 107 -7.94 -8.24 3.31
CA PHE A 107 -6.97 -7.27 2.82
C PHE A 107 -7.64 -6.36 1.79
N CYS A 108 -7.48 -5.05 1.96
CA CYS A 108 -7.95 -4.00 1.05
C CYS A 108 -6.90 -2.91 0.97
N HIS A 109 -6.90 -2.09 -0.08
CA HIS A 109 -5.94 -0.98 -0.15
C HIS A 109 -6.30 0.12 0.85
N ALA A 110 -7.46 0.72 0.72
CA ALA A 110 -7.99 1.77 1.60
C ALA A 110 -9.07 1.22 2.54
N THR A 111 -10.22 0.84 1.97
CA THR A 111 -11.33 0.22 2.71
C THR A 111 -11.88 -0.99 1.95
N PRO A 112 -12.69 -1.85 2.59
CA PRO A 112 -13.35 -2.94 1.87
C PRO A 112 -14.28 -2.49 0.74
N ARG A 113 -14.71 -1.20 0.72
CA ARG A 113 -15.66 -0.64 -0.24
C ARG A 113 -15.00 -0.12 -1.50
N ASN A 114 -13.83 0.51 -1.35
CA ASN A 114 -13.09 1.07 -2.48
C ASN A 114 -11.61 1.28 -2.13
N ASP A 115 -10.82 1.66 -3.14
CA ASP A 115 -9.36 1.79 -3.07
C ASP A 115 -8.89 3.24 -2.82
N GLU A 116 -9.79 4.20 -2.51
CA GLU A 116 -9.44 5.63 -2.41
C GLU A 116 -9.95 6.34 -1.14
N GLU A 117 -10.82 5.70 -0.34
CA GLU A 117 -11.31 6.29 0.90
C GLU A 117 -10.18 6.56 1.88
N ILE A 118 -10.08 7.79 2.35
CA ILE A 118 -9.04 8.20 3.28
C ILE A 118 -9.48 7.96 4.71
N PHE A 119 -8.82 7.00 5.36
CA PHE A 119 -8.99 6.68 6.77
C PHE A 119 -7.64 6.59 7.46
N THR A 120 -7.50 7.27 8.58
CA THR A 120 -6.27 7.33 9.37
C THR A 120 -6.44 6.64 10.73
N ARG A 121 -5.38 6.63 11.51
CA ARG A 121 -5.41 6.18 12.91
C ARG A 121 -6.36 7.02 13.78
N ASP A 122 -6.64 8.28 13.40
CA ASP A 122 -7.46 9.23 14.14
C ASP A 122 -8.90 9.32 13.62
N SER A 123 -9.20 8.66 12.50
CA SER A 123 -10.56 8.65 11.94
C SER A 123 -11.57 8.05 12.94
N PRO A 124 -12.74 8.66 13.12
CA PRO A 124 -13.74 8.22 14.08
C PRO A 124 -14.21 6.78 13.88
N ASP A 125 -14.50 6.08 14.99
CA ASP A 125 -14.98 4.69 14.97
C ASP A 125 -16.25 4.54 14.14
N GLU A 126 -17.14 5.52 14.15
CA GLU A 126 -18.40 5.50 13.39
C GLU A 126 -18.15 5.47 11.87
N ARG A 127 -17.13 6.18 11.39
CA ARG A 127 -16.75 6.14 9.97
C ARG A 127 -16.21 4.78 9.59
N TRP A 128 -15.31 4.22 10.40
CA TRP A 128 -14.79 2.87 10.21
C TRP A 128 -15.90 1.81 10.28
N ALA A 129 -16.81 1.90 11.26
CA ALA A 129 -17.93 0.97 11.39
C ALA A 129 -18.82 0.99 10.14
N ALA A 130 -19.03 2.16 9.53
CA ALA A 130 -19.76 2.27 8.27
C ALA A 130 -19.02 1.63 7.08
N ALA A 131 -17.67 1.75 7.03
CA ALA A 131 -16.84 1.12 6.00
C ALA A 131 -16.76 -0.40 6.15
N LEU A 132 -16.88 -0.90 7.39
CA LEU A 132 -16.82 -2.32 7.74
C LEU A 132 -18.20 -3.01 7.73
N ALA A 133 -19.27 -2.28 7.43
CA ALA A 133 -20.62 -2.84 7.45
C ALA A 133 -20.76 -4.05 6.51
N GLY A 134 -21.13 -5.21 7.05
CA GLY A 134 -21.27 -6.45 6.29
C GLY A 134 -19.98 -7.22 6.02
N VAL A 135 -18.84 -6.76 6.54
CA VAL A 135 -17.55 -7.48 6.47
C VAL A 135 -17.55 -8.62 7.49
N ASP A 136 -17.32 -9.85 7.04
CA ASP A 136 -17.14 -11.04 7.89
C ASP A 136 -15.65 -11.38 8.03
N ALA A 137 -14.94 -10.57 8.83
CA ALA A 137 -13.52 -10.75 9.12
C ALA A 137 -13.22 -10.36 10.58
N ASP A 138 -12.23 -11.02 11.19
CA ASP A 138 -11.72 -10.66 12.52
C ASP A 138 -10.65 -9.56 12.44
N VAL A 139 -9.93 -9.54 11.31
CA VAL A 139 -8.86 -8.58 11.01
C VAL A 139 -9.10 -7.99 9.63
N VAL A 140 -8.94 -6.68 9.51
CA VAL A 140 -8.86 -5.97 8.22
C VAL A 140 -7.51 -5.27 8.14
N VAL A 141 -6.78 -5.54 7.06
CA VAL A 141 -5.46 -4.95 6.79
C VAL A 141 -5.58 -3.99 5.63
N CYS A 142 -5.02 -2.79 5.80
CA CYS A 142 -5.00 -1.73 4.78
C CYS A 142 -3.64 -1.03 4.71
N GLY A 143 -3.52 -0.06 3.80
CA GLY A 143 -2.41 0.86 3.59
C GLY A 143 -2.89 2.27 3.28
N HIS A 144 -2.57 2.80 2.09
CA HIS A 144 -3.06 4.04 1.48
C HIS A 144 -2.64 5.35 2.17
N THR A 145 -2.63 5.40 3.50
CA THR A 145 -2.22 6.60 4.26
C THR A 145 -0.78 6.53 4.76
N HIS A 146 -0.06 5.46 4.44
CA HIS A 146 1.38 5.27 4.66
C HIS A 146 1.88 5.40 6.11
N VAL A 147 0.97 5.44 7.09
CA VAL A 147 1.26 5.50 8.52
C VAL A 147 0.77 4.22 9.19
N GLN A 148 1.67 3.51 9.86
CA GLN A 148 1.30 2.29 10.56
C GLN A 148 0.36 2.57 11.74
N PHE A 149 -0.66 1.74 11.88
CA PHE A 149 -1.45 1.66 13.10
C PHE A 149 -2.07 0.27 13.30
N ASP A 150 -2.43 0.00 14.54
CA ASP A 150 -3.14 -1.20 14.97
C ASP A 150 -4.16 -0.80 16.02
N ARG A 151 -5.44 -0.93 15.70
CA ARG A 151 -6.54 -0.52 16.58
C ARG A 151 -7.75 -1.46 16.42
N ARG A 152 -8.76 -1.29 17.27
CA ARG A 152 -10.03 -2.01 17.15
C ARG A 152 -11.19 -1.05 16.92
N VAL A 153 -12.13 -1.49 16.07
CA VAL A 153 -13.43 -0.86 15.87
C VAL A 153 -14.49 -1.96 16.00
N GLY A 154 -15.26 -1.92 17.07
CA GLY A 154 -16.13 -3.03 17.44
C GLY A 154 -15.32 -4.32 17.66
N ASP A 155 -15.73 -5.41 17.01
CA ASP A 155 -15.04 -6.71 17.10
C ASP A 155 -13.91 -6.87 16.08
N VAL A 156 -13.75 -5.95 15.13
CA VAL A 156 -12.74 -6.01 14.06
C VAL A 156 -11.44 -5.33 14.50
N ARG A 157 -10.30 -6.02 14.32
CA ARG A 157 -8.97 -5.43 14.43
C ARG A 157 -8.59 -4.80 13.11
N LEU A 158 -8.26 -3.52 13.12
CA LEU A 158 -7.82 -2.74 11.95
C LEU A 158 -6.31 -2.56 12.02
N VAL A 159 -5.64 -2.91 10.93
CA VAL A 159 -4.19 -2.78 10.82
C VAL A 159 -3.85 -2.03 9.55
N ASN A 160 -3.15 -0.90 9.68
CA ASN A 160 -2.50 -0.29 8.54
C ASN A 160 -1.05 -0.78 8.50
N ALA A 161 -0.67 -1.41 7.41
CA ALA A 161 0.67 -2.00 7.26
C ALA A 161 1.78 -0.93 7.07
N GLY A 162 1.41 0.33 6.87
CA GLY A 162 2.32 1.39 6.49
C GLY A 162 2.65 1.33 5.00
N SER A 163 3.79 1.86 4.62
CA SER A 163 4.27 1.87 3.25
C SER A 163 5.68 1.29 3.15
N VAL A 164 5.88 0.37 2.20
CA VAL A 164 7.20 -0.16 1.89
C VAL A 164 8.06 0.90 1.21
N GLY A 165 7.49 1.65 0.27
CA GLY A 165 8.27 2.54 -0.59
C GLY A 165 8.22 4.02 -0.22
N MET A 166 7.13 4.50 0.40
CA MET A 166 6.90 5.92 0.66
C MET A 166 6.28 6.15 2.05
N PRO A 167 6.92 5.70 3.13
CA PRO A 167 6.37 5.81 4.47
C PRO A 167 6.39 7.25 4.99
N TYR A 168 5.36 7.59 5.79
CA TYR A 168 5.31 8.81 6.60
C TYR A 168 5.50 8.43 8.07
N GLU A 169 6.75 8.15 8.43
CA GLU A 169 7.13 7.62 9.73
C GLU A 169 8.32 8.38 10.30
N GLU A 170 8.49 8.34 11.64
CA GLU A 170 9.56 9.06 12.36
C GLU A 170 10.98 8.61 11.93
N ARG A 171 11.12 7.37 11.47
CA ARG A 171 12.41 6.80 11.12
C ARG A 171 12.39 6.37 9.65
N PRO A 172 13.45 6.66 8.88
CA PRO A 172 13.60 6.11 7.54
C PRO A 172 13.54 4.58 7.55
N GLY A 173 13.01 3.98 6.49
CA GLY A 173 12.93 2.53 6.32
C GLY A 173 11.71 2.12 5.51
N ALA A 174 11.58 0.84 5.22
CA ALA A 174 10.42 0.24 4.60
C ALA A 174 9.50 -0.35 5.67
N TYR A 175 8.22 0.00 5.65
CA TYR A 175 7.26 -0.41 6.67
C TYR A 175 6.26 -1.42 6.10
N TRP A 176 6.00 -2.48 6.85
CA TRP A 176 5.15 -3.59 6.45
C TRP A 176 4.58 -4.32 7.66
N ALA A 177 3.65 -5.24 7.49
CA ALA A 177 3.08 -6.01 8.58
C ALA A 177 3.28 -7.52 8.37
N LEU A 178 3.49 -8.24 9.47
CA LEU A 178 3.50 -9.69 9.52
C LEU A 178 2.36 -10.18 10.39
N LEU A 179 1.49 -11.00 9.83
CA LEU A 179 0.33 -11.57 10.51
C LEU A 179 0.55 -13.04 10.82
N GLY A 180 0.15 -13.48 12.01
CA GLY A 180 0.15 -14.86 12.48
C GLY A 180 1.39 -15.29 13.25
N PRO A 181 1.25 -15.73 14.55
CA PRO A 181 -0.04 -15.89 15.25
C PRO A 181 -0.67 -14.60 15.77
N ASP A 182 0.08 -13.51 15.83
CA ASP A 182 -0.38 -12.15 16.14
C ASP A 182 -0.02 -11.21 14.99
N VAL A 183 -0.31 -9.92 15.12
CA VAL A 183 0.10 -8.88 14.19
C VAL A 183 1.38 -8.23 14.68
N GLU A 184 2.37 -8.14 13.81
CA GLU A 184 3.63 -7.45 14.06
C GLU A 184 3.82 -6.36 13.00
N LEU A 185 3.84 -5.10 13.43
CA LEU A 185 4.26 -3.99 12.59
C LEU A 185 5.78 -4.00 12.48
N ARG A 186 6.28 -4.07 11.26
CA ARG A 186 7.69 -4.28 10.94
C ARG A 186 8.29 -3.08 10.22
N ARG A 187 9.60 -2.92 10.36
CA ARG A 187 10.43 -1.95 9.64
C ARG A 187 11.73 -2.60 9.21
N THR A 188 12.08 -2.41 7.96
CA THR A 188 13.34 -2.87 7.36
C THR A 188 14.18 -1.66 6.96
N ASP A 189 15.45 -1.64 7.32
CA ASP A 189 16.41 -0.63 6.84
C ASP A 189 16.84 -0.96 5.41
N TYR A 190 16.96 0.05 4.55
CA TYR A 190 17.44 -0.12 3.18
C TYR A 190 18.21 1.10 2.70
N ASP A 191 18.99 0.94 1.64
CA ASP A 191 19.62 2.03 0.91
C ASP A 191 18.70 2.45 -0.24
N GLN A 192 18.33 3.72 -0.31
CA GLN A 192 17.40 4.25 -1.32
C GLN A 192 17.90 4.11 -2.76
N GLY A 193 19.19 3.84 -2.96
CA GLY A 193 19.77 3.80 -4.29
C GLY A 193 19.82 5.20 -4.94
N ASP A 194 20.07 5.23 -6.23
CA ASP A 194 20.13 6.48 -7.01
C ASP A 194 18.79 6.75 -7.72
N VAL A 195 17.83 7.30 -6.98
CA VAL A 195 16.52 7.69 -7.52
C VAL A 195 16.68 8.72 -8.65
N ALA A 196 17.63 9.65 -8.54
CA ALA A 196 17.84 10.66 -9.54
C ALA A 196 18.28 10.07 -10.91
N ALA A 197 19.00 8.96 -10.90
CA ALA A 197 19.39 8.27 -12.14
C ALA A 197 18.22 7.71 -12.93
N THR A 198 17.04 7.50 -12.30
CA THR A 198 15.83 7.01 -13.00
C THR A 198 15.16 8.11 -13.84
N GLY A 199 15.46 9.38 -13.55
CA GLY A 199 14.76 10.54 -14.10
C GLY A 199 13.40 10.79 -13.44
N TRP A 200 13.16 10.23 -12.25
CA TRP A 200 11.95 10.50 -11.46
C TRP A 200 11.78 12.00 -11.22
N PRO A 201 10.61 12.59 -11.53
CA PRO A 201 10.47 14.03 -11.65
C PRO A 201 10.40 14.79 -10.32
N GLU A 202 10.25 14.09 -9.20
CA GLU A 202 10.03 14.70 -7.90
C GLU A 202 11.00 14.22 -6.83
N GLU A 203 11.16 15.04 -5.78
CA GLU A 203 11.78 14.59 -4.54
C GLU A 203 10.85 13.61 -3.83
N TRP A 204 11.44 12.64 -3.14
CA TRP A 204 10.67 11.67 -2.36
C TRP A 204 9.96 12.40 -1.22
N PRO A 205 8.63 12.31 -1.11
CA PRO A 205 7.91 13.03 -0.07
C PRO A 205 8.31 12.53 1.31
N SER A 206 8.45 13.44 2.24
CA SER A 206 8.71 13.13 3.64
C SER A 206 7.75 13.92 4.52
N ALA A 207 7.14 13.23 5.50
CA ALA A 207 6.32 13.83 6.53
C ALA A 207 6.43 12.97 7.80
N THR A 208 6.22 13.58 8.94
CA THR A 208 6.03 12.84 10.19
C THR A 208 4.65 12.16 10.20
N PRO A 209 4.44 11.12 11.03
CA PRO A 209 3.14 10.47 11.15
C PRO A 209 2.00 11.45 11.50
N ASP A 210 2.27 12.44 12.33
CA ASP A 210 1.28 13.45 12.76
C ASP A 210 0.93 14.39 11.60
N GLU A 211 1.93 14.91 10.87
CA GLU A 211 1.73 15.78 9.71
C GLU A 211 0.95 15.07 8.60
N ALA A 212 1.30 13.81 8.32
CA ALA A 212 0.60 13.00 7.33
C ALA A 212 -0.86 12.72 7.76
N THR A 213 -1.06 12.34 9.02
CA THR A 213 -2.40 12.08 9.57
C THR A 213 -3.28 13.34 9.47
N GLU A 214 -2.77 14.51 9.88
CA GLU A 214 -3.50 15.78 9.79
C GLU A 214 -3.84 16.15 8.33
N LEU A 215 -2.90 15.96 7.41
CA LEU A 215 -3.12 16.20 5.98
C LEU A 215 -4.24 15.30 5.44
N PHE A 216 -4.16 13.99 5.69
CA PHE A 216 -5.14 13.02 5.20
C PHE A 216 -6.52 13.22 5.82
N GLU A 217 -6.63 13.52 7.11
CA GLU A 217 -7.93 13.84 7.74
C GLU A 217 -8.56 15.09 7.11
N ARG A 218 -7.78 16.14 6.83
CA ARG A 218 -8.28 17.32 6.13
C ARG A 218 -8.76 16.99 4.71
N MET A 219 -7.96 16.24 3.94
CA MET A 219 -8.35 15.80 2.59
C MET A 219 -9.62 14.93 2.60
N SER A 220 -9.77 14.10 3.62
CA SER A 220 -10.98 13.28 3.81
C SER A 220 -12.22 14.13 4.02
N LEU A 221 -12.15 15.20 4.83
CA LEU A 221 -13.27 16.11 5.07
C LEU A 221 -13.66 16.95 3.84
N GLU A 222 -12.73 17.20 2.93
CA GLU A 222 -12.98 17.93 1.69
C GLU A 222 -13.62 17.05 0.59
N ARG A 223 -13.43 15.73 0.66
CA ARG A 223 -13.90 14.78 -0.36
C ARG A 223 -15.22 14.08 0.00
N TYR A 224 -15.50 13.90 1.28
CA TYR A 224 -16.63 13.14 1.80
C TYR A 224 -17.42 13.91 2.86
#